data_372c43cc65ffe7efce401df073b98741
#
_entry.id   372c43cc65ffe7efce401df073b98741
#
_cell.length_a   1.000
_cell.length_b   1.000
_cell.length_c   1.000
_cell.angle_alpha   90.00
_cell.angle_beta   90.00
_cell.angle_gamma   90.00
#
_symmetry.space_group_name_H-M   'P 1'
#
loop_
_entity.id
_entity.type
_entity.pdbx_description
1 polymer ?
#
loop_
_entity_poly.entity_id
_entity_poly.type
_entity_poly.pdbx_seq_one_letter_code
_entity_poly.pdbx_strand_id
1 'polypeptide(L)'
;ADATPVIFPSYGLTAGGDAAMLAGYRALARRMPSFIGFELGTAFVPCGRMLSIDGYAELLQIPNCLGAKHSSLSRRLEWERLALRDRTRPDFKVCTGNDLAIDMVRYGSDWLLGLSTAAPAAFAQRDRWWAEGDSRFDELDDALQALGDFAFRPPVPAYKHTMAQALHLQ
;
A
#
# COMPACT_ATOMS: atom_id res chain seq x y z
N ALA A 1 3.34 18.72 -13.57
CA ALA A 1 3.99 17.88 -12.57
C ALA A 1 3.76 16.43 -13.00
N ASP A 2 4.83 15.67 -13.12
CA ASP A 2 4.79 14.25 -13.50
C ASP A 2 4.40 13.44 -12.25
N ALA A 3 3.10 13.24 -12.06
CA ALA A 3 2.57 12.46 -10.96
C ALA A 3 2.03 11.13 -11.48
N THR A 4 2.38 10.03 -10.83
CA THR A 4 1.80 8.72 -11.10
C THR A 4 0.52 8.55 -10.27
N PRO A 5 -0.65 8.38 -10.88
CA PRO A 5 -1.90 8.23 -10.14
C PRO A 5 -1.98 6.87 -9.46
N VAL A 6 -2.55 6.85 -8.25
CA VAL A 6 -2.95 5.64 -7.52
C VAL A 6 -4.45 5.46 -7.71
N ILE A 7 -4.87 4.31 -8.24
CA ILE A 7 -6.27 4.04 -8.59
C ILE A 7 -7.02 3.50 -7.37
N PHE A 8 -7.77 4.37 -6.73
CA PHE A 8 -8.54 4.00 -5.53
C PHE A 8 -9.70 3.04 -5.89
N PRO A 9 -9.93 1.97 -5.11
CA PRO A 9 -11.07 1.08 -5.28
C PRO A 9 -12.41 1.83 -5.16
N SER A 10 -13.33 1.54 -6.06
CA SER A 10 -14.69 2.05 -6.04
C SER A 10 -15.68 0.91 -6.27
N TYR A 11 -16.95 1.13 -5.93
CA TYR A 11 -17.99 0.12 -6.18
C TYR A 11 -18.04 -0.34 -7.64
N GLY A 12 -17.89 0.58 -8.60
CA GLY A 12 -17.87 0.25 -10.03
C GLY A 12 -16.66 -0.59 -10.45
N LEU A 13 -15.52 -0.43 -9.77
CA LEU A 13 -14.30 -1.18 -10.08
C LEU A 13 -14.31 -2.58 -9.44
N THR A 14 -14.87 -2.72 -8.24
CA THR A 14 -14.67 -3.92 -7.40
C THR A 14 -15.87 -4.86 -7.35
N ALA A 15 -17.08 -4.41 -7.67
CA ALA A 15 -18.32 -5.18 -7.51
C ALA A 15 -18.35 -6.50 -8.34
N GLY A 16 -17.74 -6.52 -9.51
CA GLY A 16 -17.69 -7.69 -10.40
C GLY A 16 -16.52 -8.64 -10.15
N GLY A 17 -15.84 -8.54 -9.02
CA GLY A 17 -14.73 -9.41 -8.67
C GLY A 17 -13.41 -9.07 -9.39
N ASP A 18 -12.47 -10.01 -9.34
CA ASP A 18 -11.12 -9.85 -9.90
C ASP A 18 -11.16 -9.56 -11.40
N ALA A 19 -11.98 -10.30 -12.15
CA ALA A 19 -12.11 -10.11 -13.60
C ALA A 19 -12.56 -8.68 -13.97
N ALA A 20 -13.54 -8.13 -13.25
CA ALA A 20 -14.00 -6.77 -13.49
C ALA A 20 -12.95 -5.74 -13.09
N MET A 21 -12.28 -5.93 -11.96
CA MET A 21 -11.22 -5.05 -11.47
C MET A 21 -10.04 -5.02 -12.46
N LEU A 22 -9.61 -6.18 -12.95
CA LEU A 22 -8.55 -6.29 -13.96
C LEU A 22 -8.97 -5.71 -15.31
N ALA A 23 -10.22 -5.89 -15.73
CA ALA A 23 -10.75 -5.26 -16.94
C ALA A 23 -10.72 -3.72 -16.82
N GLY A 24 -11.07 -3.18 -15.65
CA GLY A 24 -10.96 -1.76 -15.33
C GLY A 24 -9.52 -1.26 -15.42
N TYR A 25 -8.56 -1.95 -14.80
CA TYR A 25 -7.14 -1.59 -14.89
C TYR A 25 -6.62 -1.65 -16.33
N ARG A 26 -7.00 -2.66 -17.11
CA ARG A 26 -6.63 -2.72 -18.54
C ARG A 26 -7.27 -1.58 -19.36
N ALA A 27 -8.48 -1.15 -19.00
CA ALA A 27 -9.11 0.00 -19.64
C ALA A 27 -8.37 1.32 -19.33
N LEU A 28 -7.95 1.50 -18.08
CA LEU A 28 -7.12 2.64 -17.67
C LEU A 28 -5.75 2.62 -18.34
N ALA A 29 -5.12 1.44 -18.43
CA ALA A 29 -3.84 1.24 -19.07
C ALA A 29 -3.79 1.72 -20.54
N ARG A 30 -4.92 1.66 -21.23
CA ARG A 30 -5.03 2.19 -22.61
C ARG A 30 -5.08 3.72 -22.70
N ARG A 31 -5.29 4.41 -21.59
CA ARG A 31 -5.55 5.86 -21.54
C ARG A 31 -4.53 6.64 -20.71
N MET A 32 -3.75 5.95 -19.90
CA MET A 32 -2.80 6.55 -18.97
C MET A 32 -1.39 6.07 -19.28
N PRO A 33 -0.38 6.93 -19.23
CA PRO A 33 1.00 6.53 -19.47
C PRO A 33 1.50 5.56 -18.39
N SER A 34 1.08 5.75 -17.14
CA SER A 34 1.39 4.87 -16.02
C SER A 34 0.39 5.06 -14.88
N PHE A 35 0.28 4.07 -14.01
CA PHE A 35 -0.51 4.14 -12.79
C PHE A 35 -0.04 3.10 -11.75
N ILE A 36 -0.51 3.26 -10.52
CA ILE A 36 -0.38 2.29 -9.43
C ILE A 36 -1.77 1.73 -9.13
N GLY A 37 -1.90 0.40 -9.13
CA GLY A 37 -3.10 -0.29 -8.68
C GLY A 37 -3.29 -0.14 -7.16
N PHE A 38 -4.46 -0.53 -6.65
CA PHE A 38 -4.71 -0.48 -5.22
C PHE A 38 -5.60 -1.63 -4.76
N GLU A 39 -5.05 -2.50 -3.91
CA GLU A 39 -5.78 -3.50 -3.14
C GLU A 39 -6.11 -2.91 -1.77
N LEU A 40 -7.37 -2.76 -1.45
CA LEU A 40 -7.85 -2.20 -0.19
C LEU A 40 -8.82 -3.18 0.47
N GLY A 41 -8.50 -3.62 1.67
CA GLY A 41 -9.35 -4.55 2.42
C GLY A 41 -10.69 -3.94 2.86
N THR A 42 -11.69 -4.79 3.04
CA THR A 42 -13.03 -4.40 3.50
C THR A 42 -13.06 -3.80 4.90
N ALA A 43 -12.00 -4.01 5.69
CA ALA A 43 -11.82 -3.35 7.00
C ALA A 43 -11.73 -1.82 6.89
N PHE A 44 -11.33 -1.29 5.74
CA PHE A 44 -11.21 0.17 5.51
C PHE A 44 -12.48 0.77 4.90
N VAL A 45 -13.04 0.10 3.89
CA VAL A 45 -14.22 0.55 3.16
C VAL A 45 -15.05 -0.64 2.67
N PRO A 46 -16.39 -0.54 2.62
CA PRO A 46 -17.24 -1.64 2.19
C PRO A 46 -16.98 -2.12 0.75
N CYS A 47 -16.54 -1.22 -0.15
CA CYS A 47 -16.16 -1.57 -1.53
C CYS A 47 -14.71 -2.07 -1.65
N GLY A 48 -14.03 -2.28 -0.54
CA GLY A 48 -12.67 -2.80 -0.54
C GLY A 48 -12.58 -4.20 -1.16
N ARG A 49 -11.47 -4.47 -1.85
CA ARG A 49 -11.21 -5.79 -2.43
C ARG A 49 -9.73 -6.07 -2.48
N MET A 50 -9.39 -7.27 -2.07
CA MET A 50 -8.10 -7.89 -2.34
C MET A 50 -8.23 -8.80 -3.55
N LEU A 51 -7.30 -8.72 -4.49
CA LEU A 51 -7.23 -9.68 -5.60
C LEU A 51 -6.85 -11.08 -5.06
N SER A 52 -7.32 -12.11 -5.72
CA SER A 52 -6.70 -13.44 -5.56
C SER A 52 -5.24 -13.38 -6.00
N ILE A 53 -4.44 -14.38 -5.62
CA ILE A 53 -3.03 -14.40 -6.05
C ILE A 53 -2.91 -14.54 -7.58
N ASP A 54 -3.83 -15.25 -8.22
CA ASP A 54 -3.90 -15.36 -9.67
C ASP A 54 -4.31 -14.04 -10.33
N GLY A 55 -5.29 -13.33 -9.74
CA GLY A 55 -5.66 -11.98 -10.19
C GLY A 55 -4.51 -10.99 -10.02
N TYR A 56 -3.73 -11.10 -8.95
CA TYR A 56 -2.54 -10.27 -8.76
C TYR A 56 -1.45 -10.61 -9.79
N ALA A 57 -1.29 -11.89 -10.15
CA ALA A 57 -0.39 -12.31 -11.23
C ALA A 57 -0.79 -11.67 -12.57
N GLU A 58 -2.09 -11.57 -12.86
CA GLU A 58 -2.58 -10.86 -14.06
C GLU A 58 -2.34 -9.35 -14.00
N LEU A 59 -2.45 -8.73 -12.81
CA LEU A 59 -2.12 -7.31 -12.62
C LEU A 59 -0.66 -7.03 -12.97
N LEU A 60 0.25 -7.90 -12.55
CA LEU A 60 1.68 -7.82 -12.88
C LEU A 60 1.97 -7.85 -14.39
N GLN A 61 1.06 -8.39 -15.22
CA GLN A 61 1.21 -8.42 -16.67
C GLN A 61 0.77 -7.13 -17.37
N ILE A 62 0.21 -6.15 -16.66
CA ILE A 62 -0.17 -4.85 -17.25
C ILE A 62 1.08 -3.95 -17.30
N PRO A 63 1.64 -3.66 -18.50
CA PRO A 63 2.99 -3.09 -18.60
C PRO A 63 3.14 -1.72 -17.92
N ASN A 64 2.15 -0.85 -18.03
CA ASN A 64 2.15 0.49 -17.48
C ASN A 64 1.47 0.61 -16.09
N CYS A 65 1.06 -0.51 -15.48
CA CYS A 65 0.85 -0.59 -14.05
C CYS A 65 2.21 -0.77 -13.38
N LEU A 66 2.72 0.29 -12.76
CA LEU A 66 4.09 0.30 -12.22
C LEU A 66 4.20 -0.35 -10.85
N GLY A 67 3.07 -0.55 -10.19
CA GLY A 67 3.01 -1.11 -8.84
C GLY A 67 1.59 -1.25 -8.34
N ALA A 68 1.45 -1.76 -7.12
CA ALA A 68 0.18 -1.78 -6.40
C ALA A 68 0.39 -1.40 -4.93
N LYS A 69 -0.50 -0.55 -4.41
CA LYS A 69 -0.63 -0.37 -2.98
C LYS A 69 -1.39 -1.56 -2.39
N HIS A 70 -0.87 -2.14 -1.32
CA HIS A 70 -1.43 -3.29 -0.63
C HIS A 70 -1.87 -2.91 0.79
N SER A 71 -3.17 -2.86 1.06
CA SER A 71 -3.75 -2.50 2.35
C SER A 71 -4.70 -3.60 2.84
N SER A 72 -4.13 -4.72 3.26
CA SER A 72 -4.86 -5.86 3.82
C SER A 72 -4.83 -5.93 5.35
N LEU A 73 -3.89 -5.22 5.99
CA LEU A 73 -3.49 -5.38 7.39
C LEU A 73 -2.96 -6.80 7.71
N SER A 74 -2.50 -7.53 6.69
CA SER A 74 -1.98 -8.89 6.81
C SER A 74 -0.60 -9.02 6.20
N ARG A 75 0.42 -9.27 7.03
CA ARG A 75 1.80 -9.56 6.58
C ARG A 75 1.83 -10.73 5.62
N ARG A 76 1.07 -11.81 5.90
CA ARG A 76 1.05 -13.01 5.06
C ARG A 76 0.61 -12.70 3.63
N LEU A 77 -0.49 -11.96 3.48
CA LEU A 77 -0.98 -11.59 2.15
C LEU A 77 0.01 -10.71 1.40
N GLU A 78 0.71 -9.81 2.09
CA GLU A 78 1.72 -8.97 1.46
C GLU A 78 2.96 -9.78 1.05
N TRP A 79 3.43 -10.71 1.90
CA TRP A 79 4.52 -11.62 1.53
C TRP A 79 4.21 -12.46 0.29
N GLU A 80 2.97 -12.91 0.12
CA GLU A 80 2.54 -13.62 -1.09
C GLU A 80 2.71 -12.75 -2.35
N ARG A 81 2.41 -11.44 -2.25
CA ARG A 81 2.59 -10.48 -3.35
C ARG A 81 4.07 -10.22 -3.63
N LEU A 82 4.86 -10.02 -2.59
CA LEU A 82 6.31 -9.84 -2.71
C LEU A 82 6.96 -11.06 -3.37
N ALA A 83 6.66 -12.26 -2.88
CA ALA A 83 7.20 -13.49 -3.45
C ALA A 83 6.79 -13.71 -4.91
N LEU A 84 5.57 -13.33 -5.28
CA LEU A 84 5.11 -13.40 -6.67
C LEU A 84 5.82 -12.36 -7.54
N ARG A 85 5.89 -11.08 -7.09
CA ARG A 85 6.58 -9.99 -7.75
C ARG A 85 8.03 -10.36 -8.06
N ASP A 86 8.76 -10.85 -7.06
CA ASP A 86 10.18 -11.19 -7.19
C ASP A 86 10.46 -12.26 -8.25
N ARG A 87 9.52 -13.20 -8.43
CA ARG A 87 9.63 -14.26 -9.44
C ARG A 87 9.20 -13.84 -10.84
N THR A 88 8.29 -12.87 -10.95
CA THR A 88 7.59 -12.60 -12.24
C THR A 88 7.87 -11.23 -12.81
N ARG A 89 7.99 -10.20 -11.96
CA ARG A 89 8.24 -8.82 -12.36
C ARG A 89 8.95 -8.04 -11.26
N PRO A 90 10.28 -8.22 -11.07
CA PRO A 90 11.03 -7.63 -9.96
C PRO A 90 11.03 -6.09 -9.90
N ASP A 91 10.77 -5.41 -11.03
CA ASP A 91 10.66 -3.96 -11.11
C ASP A 91 9.31 -3.39 -10.62
N PHE A 92 8.30 -4.26 -10.48
CA PHE A 92 6.97 -3.85 -10.01
C PHE A 92 7.01 -3.44 -8.54
N LYS A 93 6.41 -2.28 -8.22
CA LYS A 93 6.40 -1.74 -6.86
C LYS A 93 5.27 -2.32 -6.02
N VAL A 94 5.63 -2.87 -4.87
CA VAL A 94 4.66 -3.26 -3.84
C VAL A 94 4.72 -2.21 -2.73
N CYS A 95 3.80 -1.25 -2.78
CA CYS A 95 3.73 -0.21 -1.76
C CYS A 95 2.91 -0.72 -0.59
N THR A 96 3.51 -0.84 0.59
CA THR A 96 2.75 -1.29 1.76
C THR A 96 1.71 -0.25 2.19
N GLY A 97 0.54 -0.70 2.53
CA GLY A 97 -0.52 0.05 3.20
C GLY A 97 -0.92 -0.65 4.50
N ASN A 98 -0.02 -1.49 5.03
CA ASN A 98 -0.20 -2.18 6.29
C ASN A 98 0.31 -1.31 7.44
N ASP A 99 -0.53 -0.37 7.85
CA ASP A 99 -0.19 0.59 8.91
C ASP A 99 0.02 -0.08 10.29
N LEU A 100 -0.39 -1.35 10.45
CA LEU A 100 -0.08 -2.21 11.61
C LEU A 100 1.17 -3.08 11.40
N ALA A 101 1.92 -2.87 10.33
CA ALA A 101 3.13 -3.61 9.98
C ALA A 101 4.02 -2.77 9.07
N ILE A 102 4.41 -1.59 9.53
CA ILE A 102 5.18 -0.64 8.73
C ILE A 102 6.60 -1.13 8.39
N ASP A 103 7.08 -2.11 9.15
CA ASP A 103 8.36 -2.78 8.93
C ASP A 103 8.39 -3.71 7.70
N MET A 104 7.30 -3.80 6.93
CA MET A 104 7.27 -4.59 5.69
C MET A 104 8.33 -4.16 4.66
N VAL A 105 8.88 -2.96 4.77
CA VAL A 105 10.05 -2.50 3.99
C VAL A 105 11.27 -3.40 4.18
N ARG A 106 11.45 -3.99 5.37
CA ARG A 106 12.53 -4.97 5.66
C ARG A 106 12.41 -6.25 4.85
N TYR A 107 11.19 -6.56 4.38
CA TYR A 107 10.85 -7.76 3.63
C TYR A 107 10.68 -7.51 2.13
N GLY A 108 11.02 -6.30 1.68
CA GLY A 108 11.04 -5.95 0.27
C GLY A 108 9.85 -5.12 -0.23
N SER A 109 8.95 -4.65 0.64
CA SER A 109 7.98 -3.62 0.26
C SER A 109 8.70 -2.31 -0.04
N ASP A 110 8.21 -1.57 -1.03
CA ASP A 110 8.91 -0.37 -1.52
C ASP A 110 8.71 0.84 -0.62
N TRP A 111 7.48 1.27 -0.40
CA TRP A 111 7.14 2.43 0.45
C TRP A 111 5.88 2.19 1.24
N LEU A 112 5.77 2.82 2.40
CA LEU A 112 4.50 2.90 3.12
C LEU A 112 3.66 4.05 2.54
N LEU A 113 2.49 3.70 2.00
CA LEU A 113 1.46 4.64 1.54
C LEU A 113 0.25 4.58 2.48
N GLY A 114 0.28 5.31 3.56
CA GLY A 114 -0.77 5.31 4.58
C GLY A 114 -0.39 6.25 5.73
N LEU A 115 -0.01 5.69 6.85
CA LEU A 115 0.45 6.39 8.06
C LEU A 115 1.55 7.42 7.78
N SER A 116 2.36 7.22 6.74
CA SER A 116 3.41 8.14 6.31
C SER A 116 2.92 9.57 6.05
N THR A 117 1.64 9.75 5.73
CA THR A 117 1.05 11.08 5.55
C THR A 117 0.95 11.87 6.85
N ALA A 118 0.95 11.22 8.01
CA ALA A 118 0.91 11.88 9.32
C ALA A 118 2.29 12.42 9.77
N ALA A 119 3.38 11.80 9.31
CA ALA A 119 4.74 12.17 9.68
C ALA A 119 5.71 11.99 8.52
N PRO A 120 5.53 12.68 7.37
CA PRO A 120 6.25 12.39 6.13
C PRO A 120 7.76 12.55 6.27
N ALA A 121 8.24 13.52 7.03
CA ALA A 121 9.68 13.73 7.25
C ALA A 121 10.31 12.56 8.05
N ALA A 122 9.61 12.05 9.06
CA ALA A 122 10.09 10.92 9.86
C ALA A 122 10.13 9.63 9.04
N PHE A 123 9.11 9.36 8.23
CA PHE A 123 9.11 8.20 7.32
C PHE A 123 10.20 8.32 6.26
N ALA A 124 10.42 9.48 5.67
CA ALA A 124 11.51 9.69 4.72
C ALA A 124 12.88 9.49 5.37
N GLN A 125 13.04 9.89 6.64
CA GLN A 125 14.28 9.64 7.39
C GLN A 125 14.46 8.17 7.70
N ARG A 126 13.40 7.47 8.13
CA ARG A 126 13.39 6.03 8.37
C ARG A 126 13.84 5.26 7.12
N ASP A 127 13.25 5.57 5.96
CA ASP A 127 13.56 4.89 4.70
C ASP A 127 15.00 5.15 4.24
N ARG A 128 15.55 6.34 4.50
CA ARG A 128 16.98 6.63 4.25
C ARG A 128 17.88 5.77 5.14
N TRP A 129 17.61 5.72 6.44
CA TRP A 129 18.41 4.92 7.37
C TRP A 129 18.35 3.44 7.04
N TRP A 130 17.21 2.94 6.60
CA TRP A 130 17.10 1.58 6.09
C TRP A 130 18.01 1.34 4.89
N ALA A 131 17.98 2.22 3.89
CA ALA A 131 18.79 2.12 2.68
C ALA A 131 20.30 2.24 2.97
N GLU A 132 20.68 2.98 4.00
CA GLU A 132 22.06 3.19 4.45
C GLU A 132 22.57 2.10 5.41
N GLY A 133 21.71 1.22 5.89
CA GLY A 133 22.03 0.24 6.93
C GLY A 133 22.30 0.86 8.30
N ASP A 134 21.72 2.03 8.58
CA ASP A 134 21.90 2.76 9.83
C ASP A 134 21.02 2.16 10.95
N SER A 135 21.63 1.80 12.07
CA SER A 135 20.93 1.17 13.20
C SER A 135 19.85 2.04 13.85
N ARG A 136 19.88 3.35 13.65
CA ARG A 136 18.84 4.28 14.11
C ARG A 136 17.48 4.03 13.44
N PHE A 137 17.46 3.27 12.35
CA PHE A 137 16.23 2.81 11.73
C PHE A 137 15.31 2.11 12.73
N ASP A 138 15.83 1.21 13.56
CA ASP A 138 15.04 0.37 14.45
C ASP A 138 14.24 1.21 15.47
N GLU A 139 14.89 2.16 16.13
CA GLU A 139 14.24 3.04 17.12
C GLU A 139 13.16 3.90 16.49
N LEU A 140 13.43 4.47 15.30
CA LEU A 140 12.45 5.30 14.61
C LEU A 140 11.28 4.47 14.06
N ASP A 141 11.56 3.27 13.54
CA ASP A 141 10.54 2.35 13.03
C ASP A 141 9.58 1.93 14.15
N ASP A 142 10.11 1.58 15.33
CA ASP A 142 9.32 1.23 16.52
C ASP A 142 8.42 2.40 16.99
N ALA A 143 8.95 3.61 17.01
CA ALA A 143 8.18 4.80 17.38
C ALA A 143 7.05 5.09 16.38
N LEU A 144 7.33 4.93 15.08
CA LEU A 144 6.33 5.10 14.02
C LEU A 144 5.30 3.96 14.02
N GLN A 145 5.72 2.73 14.36
CA GLN A 145 4.77 1.62 14.52
C GLN A 145 3.81 1.87 15.69
N ALA A 146 4.29 2.40 16.81
CA ALA A 146 3.41 2.75 17.93
C ALA A 146 2.33 3.77 17.53
N LEU A 147 2.65 4.73 16.66
CA LEU A 147 1.67 5.64 16.07
C LEU A 147 0.66 4.88 15.19
N GLY A 148 1.11 3.91 14.40
CA GLY A 148 0.26 3.04 13.59
C GLY A 148 -0.71 2.24 14.44
N ASP A 149 -0.22 1.57 15.48
CA ASP A 149 -1.01 0.76 16.40
C ASP A 149 -2.09 1.58 17.12
N PHE A 150 -1.75 2.81 17.47
CA PHE A 150 -2.71 3.74 18.05
C PHE A 150 -3.78 4.18 17.06
N ALA A 151 -3.37 4.55 15.84
CA ALA A 151 -4.25 5.14 14.84
C ALA A 151 -5.20 4.13 14.18
N PHE A 152 -4.71 2.91 13.90
CA PHE A 152 -5.43 1.88 13.15
C PHE A 152 -6.02 0.76 14.01
N ARG A 153 -6.06 0.94 15.34
CA ARG A 153 -6.79 0.03 16.23
C ARG A 153 -8.27 -0.09 15.84
N PRO A 154 -8.92 -1.23 16.10
CA PRO A 154 -10.34 -1.40 15.81
C PRO A 154 -11.25 -0.39 16.53
N PRO A 155 -12.30 0.14 15.85
CA PRO A 155 -12.59 -0.08 14.44
C PRO A 155 -11.64 0.69 13.53
N VAL A 156 -11.04 0.03 12.53
CA VAL A 156 -10.03 0.59 11.64
C VAL A 156 -10.43 1.95 11.02
N PRO A 157 -11.67 2.18 10.56
CA PRO A 157 -12.06 3.48 9.98
C PRO A 157 -11.92 4.67 10.94
N ALA A 158 -11.75 4.43 12.26
CA ALA A 158 -11.51 5.48 13.24
C ALA A 158 -10.15 6.19 13.04
N TYR A 159 -9.24 5.62 12.26
CA TYR A 159 -7.97 6.27 11.92
C TYR A 159 -8.16 7.69 11.35
N LYS A 160 -9.23 7.95 10.62
CA LYS A 160 -9.56 9.27 10.08
C LYS A 160 -9.68 10.33 11.18
N HIS A 161 -10.34 9.97 12.28
CA HIS A 161 -10.46 10.85 13.44
C HIS A 161 -9.11 11.04 14.13
N THR A 162 -8.36 9.96 14.34
CA THR A 162 -7.03 10.02 14.97
C THR A 162 -6.07 10.89 14.15
N MET A 163 -6.06 10.76 12.82
CA MET A 163 -5.23 11.59 11.96
C MET A 163 -5.63 13.06 11.98
N ALA A 164 -6.93 13.36 12.02
CA ALA A 164 -7.41 14.74 12.18
C ALA A 164 -6.96 15.35 13.52
N GLN A 165 -7.00 14.60 14.61
CA GLN A 165 -6.49 15.03 15.92
C GLN A 165 -4.97 15.26 15.90
N ALA A 166 -4.22 14.33 15.29
CA ALA A 166 -2.76 14.47 15.16
C ALA A 166 -2.37 15.75 14.40
N LEU A 167 -3.07 16.07 13.31
CA LEU A 167 -2.86 17.30 12.54
C LEU A 167 -3.23 18.57 13.33
N HIS A 168 -4.20 18.49 14.25
CA HIS A 168 -4.58 19.61 15.09
C HIS A 168 -3.54 19.91 16.18
N LEU A 169 -2.76 18.92 16.59
CA LEU A 169 -1.73 19.04 17.64
C LEU A 169 -0.36 19.47 17.11
N GLN A 170 -0.17 19.51 15.81
CA GLN A 170 1.03 20.00 15.13
C GLN A 170 0.98 21.52 14.94
#